data_059bd30f263db2acacc84156104a8da6
#
_entry.id   059bd30f263db2acacc84156104a8da6
#
_cell.length_a   1.000
_cell.length_b   1.000
_cell.length_c   1.000
_cell.angle_alpha   90.00
_cell.angle_beta   90.00
_cell.angle_gamma   90.00
#
_symmetry.space_group_name_H-M   'P 1'
#
loop_
_entity.id
_entity.type
_entity.pdbx_description
1 polymer ?
#
loop_
_entity_poly.entity_id
_entity_poly.type
_entity_poly.pdbx_seq_one_letter_code
_entity_poly.pdbx_strand_id
1 'polypeptide(L)'
;MDSELVLSGDVHYLRTTFVEQKSYKTMREVNPQETPRGRQFEIWKNAPNPMLVFVKKVDVTRLIKISKRKRLKFNMLLDYCIGQAALAQKEFYLLPVGDKLMQFDKIAINTQVMNHTGEVSSCDIEFRGDFESYCRDYTTYTAEVAKTCVDRDLSEECMVIGTSAMIDTELEFGGGMYSGIFNNPFIIWGRYSRHFFRYHLNISFQFHHTQMDGAHAARFLERLQQEIRSPSV
;
A
#
# COMPACT_ATOMS: atom_id res chain seq x y z
N MET A 1 70.07 27.74 -15.31
CA MET A 1 70.49 26.91 -16.47
C MET A 1 69.58 25.65 -16.40
N ASP A 2 68.73 25.63 -17.30
CA ASP A 2 67.51 24.84 -17.42
C ASP A 2 67.80 23.39 -17.81
N SER A 3 67.03 22.49 -17.34
CA SER A 3 66.79 21.20 -18.00
C SER A 3 65.38 20.74 -17.78
N GLU A 4 64.58 20.96 -18.83
CA GLU A 4 63.27 20.36 -19.02
C GLU A 4 63.35 18.83 -19.12
N LEU A 5 62.48 18.14 -18.42
CA LEU A 5 62.23 16.72 -18.65
C LEU A 5 60.80 16.57 -19.15
N VAL A 6 60.69 16.28 -20.44
CA VAL A 6 59.46 15.91 -21.10
C VAL A 6 59.15 14.47 -20.73
N LEU A 7 58.04 14.23 -20.07
CA LEU A 7 57.44 12.89 -19.92
C LEU A 7 56.18 12.82 -20.76
N SER A 8 56.25 12.11 -21.88
CA SER A 8 55.10 11.62 -22.64
C SER A 8 54.46 10.46 -21.90
N GLY A 9 53.26 10.61 -21.46
CA GLY A 9 52.49 9.52 -20.87
C GLY A 9 51.11 9.46 -21.56
N ASP A 10 50.92 8.38 -22.33
CA ASP A 10 49.67 8.06 -23.00
C ASP A 10 48.53 7.90 -21.98
N VAL A 11 47.57 8.82 -22.03
CA VAL A 11 46.36 8.72 -21.26
C VAL A 11 45.36 7.87 -22.07
N HIS A 12 45.27 6.58 -21.72
CA HIS A 12 44.18 5.72 -22.17
C HIS A 12 42.87 6.23 -21.60
N TYR A 13 42.09 6.88 -22.47
CA TYR A 13 40.69 7.24 -22.21
C TYR A 13 39.88 5.96 -22.12
N LEU A 14 39.61 5.47 -20.91
CA LEU A 14 38.53 4.51 -20.65
C LEU A 14 37.18 5.17 -20.92
N ARG A 15 36.63 4.94 -22.08
CA ARG A 15 35.24 5.21 -22.38
C ARG A 15 34.39 4.36 -21.46
N THR A 16 33.98 4.91 -20.33
CA THR A 16 32.91 4.38 -19.53
C THR A 16 31.63 4.63 -20.34
N THR A 17 31.12 3.58 -20.97
CA THR A 17 29.76 3.56 -21.54
C THR A 17 28.80 3.72 -20.38
N PHE A 18 28.30 4.93 -20.19
CA PHE A 18 27.10 5.17 -19.39
C PHE A 18 25.96 4.45 -20.11
N VAL A 19 25.61 3.28 -19.59
CA VAL A 19 24.29 2.69 -19.86
C VAL A 19 23.31 3.62 -19.15
N GLU A 20 22.64 4.48 -19.90
CA GLU A 20 21.44 5.17 -19.43
C GLU A 20 20.47 4.09 -18.94
N GLN A 21 20.42 3.87 -17.61
CA GLN A 21 19.30 3.22 -16.98
C GLN A 21 18.10 4.13 -17.27
N LYS A 22 17.29 3.79 -18.28
CA LYS A 22 15.95 4.30 -18.44
C LYS A 22 15.24 4.03 -17.13
N SER A 23 15.17 5.02 -16.26
CA SER A 23 14.26 5.05 -15.12
C SER A 23 12.85 4.97 -15.72
N TYR A 24 12.27 3.80 -15.75
CA TYR A 24 10.85 3.64 -16.03
C TYR A 24 10.13 4.29 -14.87
N LYS A 25 9.61 5.49 -15.08
CA LYS A 25 8.69 6.12 -14.13
C LYS A 25 7.52 5.16 -13.93
N THR A 26 7.46 4.56 -12.75
CA THR A 26 6.39 3.64 -12.33
C THR A 26 5.08 4.38 -12.05
N MET A 27 5.14 5.72 -12.03
CA MET A 27 4.01 6.64 -11.89
C MET A 27 3.98 7.62 -13.08
N ARG A 28 2.81 7.79 -13.71
CA ARG A 28 2.59 8.73 -14.80
C ARG A 28 1.28 9.49 -14.65
N GLU A 29 1.25 10.73 -15.09
CA GLU A 29 0.01 11.48 -15.25
C GLU A 29 -0.79 10.91 -16.43
N VAL A 30 -2.10 10.75 -16.25
CA VAL A 30 -3.01 10.30 -17.29
C VAL A 30 -4.12 11.31 -17.50
N ASN A 31 -4.59 11.44 -18.74
CA ASN A 31 -5.77 12.24 -19.03
C ASN A 31 -7.00 11.56 -18.38
N PRO A 32 -7.69 12.20 -17.43
CA PRO A 32 -8.85 11.60 -16.77
C PRO A 32 -9.93 11.16 -17.76
N GLN A 33 -10.13 11.89 -18.85
CA GLN A 33 -11.15 11.60 -19.87
C GLN A 33 -10.86 10.31 -20.66
N GLU A 34 -9.62 9.85 -20.68
CA GLU A 34 -9.20 8.58 -21.29
C GLU A 34 -9.32 7.38 -20.32
N THR A 35 -9.77 7.64 -19.09
CA THR A 35 -10.00 6.63 -18.06
C THR A 35 -11.50 6.46 -17.78
N PRO A 36 -11.93 5.31 -17.23
CA PRO A 36 -13.33 5.15 -16.79
C PRO A 36 -13.73 6.11 -15.64
N ARG A 37 -12.80 6.89 -15.12
CA ARG A 37 -12.98 7.80 -13.97
C ARG A 37 -13.06 9.28 -14.34
N GLY A 38 -13.03 9.62 -15.64
CA GLY A 38 -12.98 11.01 -16.09
C GLY A 38 -14.09 11.89 -15.52
N ARG A 39 -15.37 11.43 -15.61
CA ARG A 39 -16.50 12.15 -15.03
C ARG A 39 -16.39 12.31 -13.52
N GLN A 40 -16.00 11.26 -12.80
CA GLN A 40 -15.85 11.29 -11.35
C GLN A 40 -14.70 12.19 -10.93
N PHE A 41 -13.62 12.21 -11.71
CA PHE A 41 -12.51 13.13 -11.47
C PHE A 41 -12.99 14.59 -11.51
N GLU A 42 -13.71 15.01 -12.55
CA GLU A 42 -14.21 16.38 -12.67
C GLU A 42 -15.18 16.78 -11.54
N ILE A 43 -16.02 15.86 -11.10
CA ILE A 43 -17.00 16.15 -10.03
C ILE A 43 -16.33 16.24 -8.66
N TRP A 44 -15.39 15.35 -8.37
CA TRP A 44 -14.92 15.12 -7.00
C TRP A 44 -13.52 15.68 -6.70
N LYS A 45 -12.71 16.07 -7.72
CA LYS A 45 -11.36 16.57 -7.48
C LYS A 45 -11.31 17.82 -6.58
N ASN A 46 -12.33 18.68 -6.67
CA ASN A 46 -12.43 19.92 -5.89
C ASN A 46 -13.50 19.85 -4.79
N ALA A 47 -14.05 18.67 -4.51
CA ALA A 47 -15.05 18.54 -3.46
C ALA A 47 -14.41 18.78 -2.07
N PRO A 48 -15.08 19.48 -1.16
CA PRO A 48 -14.54 19.75 0.18
C PRO A 48 -14.23 18.48 0.98
N ASN A 49 -15.00 17.42 0.76
CA ASN A 49 -14.73 16.10 1.32
C ASN A 49 -15.10 15.01 0.29
N PRO A 50 -14.12 14.58 -0.52
CA PRO A 50 -14.34 13.56 -1.53
C PRO A 50 -14.14 12.12 -1.02
N MET A 51 -13.86 11.94 0.28
CA MET A 51 -13.63 10.61 0.86
C MET A 51 -14.94 9.90 1.21
N LEU A 52 -15.03 8.64 0.83
CA LEU A 52 -16.09 7.73 1.24
C LEU A 52 -15.53 6.66 2.17
N VAL A 53 -16.36 6.21 3.12
CA VAL A 53 -16.01 5.12 4.03
C VAL A 53 -17.13 4.09 4.02
N PHE A 54 -16.76 2.82 3.79
CA PHE A 54 -17.67 1.69 3.95
C PHE A 54 -17.15 0.73 5.01
N VAL A 55 -18.07 0.17 5.79
CA VAL A 55 -17.72 -0.83 6.82
C VAL A 55 -18.32 -2.17 6.44
N LYS A 56 -17.50 -3.20 6.54
CA LYS A 56 -17.90 -4.59 6.35
C LYS A 56 -17.42 -5.45 7.50
N LYS A 57 -18.33 -6.22 8.09
CA LYS A 57 -17.99 -7.31 9.00
C LYS A 57 -17.48 -8.50 8.19
N VAL A 58 -16.26 -8.96 8.48
CA VAL A 58 -15.61 -10.08 7.79
C VAL A 58 -15.37 -11.26 8.72
N ASP A 59 -15.53 -12.47 8.18
CA ASP A 59 -15.20 -13.71 8.87
C ASP A 59 -13.71 -14.02 8.69
N VAL A 60 -12.94 -13.90 9.75
CA VAL A 60 -11.47 -14.12 9.78
C VAL A 60 -11.08 -15.46 10.41
N THR A 61 -12.03 -16.36 10.62
CA THR A 61 -11.80 -17.65 11.31
C THR A 61 -10.68 -18.45 10.66
N ARG A 62 -10.66 -18.51 9.33
CA ARG A 62 -9.63 -19.25 8.59
C ARG A 62 -8.25 -18.62 8.76
N LEU A 63 -8.17 -17.29 8.67
CA LEU A 63 -6.93 -16.56 8.79
C LEU A 63 -6.30 -16.71 10.18
N ILE A 64 -7.11 -16.67 11.24
CA ILE A 64 -6.67 -16.92 12.62
C ILE A 64 -6.12 -18.36 12.79
N LYS A 65 -6.80 -19.35 12.19
CA LYS A 65 -6.31 -20.75 12.23
C LYS A 65 -4.96 -20.90 11.53
N ILE A 66 -4.77 -20.24 10.40
CA ILE A 66 -3.49 -20.23 9.66
C ILE A 66 -2.42 -19.52 10.49
N SER A 67 -2.69 -18.32 11.01
CA SER A 67 -1.79 -17.56 11.86
C SER A 67 -1.25 -18.41 13.01
N LYS A 68 -2.14 -19.08 13.74
CA LYS A 68 -1.75 -19.96 14.86
C LYS A 68 -0.95 -21.19 14.43
N ARG A 69 -1.40 -21.86 13.35
CA ARG A 69 -0.75 -23.10 12.87
C ARG A 69 0.63 -22.87 12.30
N LYS A 70 0.79 -21.78 11.51
CA LYS A 70 2.05 -21.43 10.85
C LYS A 70 2.90 -20.44 11.67
N ARG A 71 2.43 -19.97 12.82
CA ARG A 71 3.08 -18.97 13.69
C ARG A 71 3.39 -17.66 12.94
N LEU A 72 2.44 -17.23 12.09
CA LEU A 72 2.53 -15.99 11.31
C LEU A 72 1.75 -14.87 11.99
N LYS A 73 2.21 -13.63 11.84
CA LYS A 73 1.49 -12.45 12.36
C LYS A 73 0.13 -12.31 11.65
N PHE A 74 -0.94 -12.14 12.41
CA PHE A 74 -2.30 -11.99 11.86
C PHE A 74 -2.41 -10.77 10.94
N ASN A 75 -1.87 -9.61 11.34
CA ASN A 75 -1.91 -8.39 10.54
C ASN A 75 -1.19 -8.59 9.20
N MET A 76 -0.01 -9.22 9.17
CA MET A 76 0.69 -9.55 7.93
C MET A 76 -0.17 -10.39 6.98
N LEU A 77 -0.89 -11.39 7.51
CA LEU A 77 -1.79 -12.23 6.70
C LEU A 77 -2.98 -11.45 6.18
N LEU A 78 -3.53 -10.51 6.97
CA LEU A 78 -4.63 -9.66 6.54
C LEU A 78 -4.17 -8.65 5.49
N ASP A 79 -3.00 -8.03 5.69
CA ASP A 79 -2.36 -7.15 4.71
C ASP A 79 -2.11 -7.87 3.37
N TYR A 80 -1.65 -9.13 3.43
CA TYR A 80 -1.51 -9.96 2.24
C TYR A 80 -2.84 -10.18 1.50
N CYS A 81 -3.92 -10.49 2.24
CA CYS A 81 -5.26 -10.65 1.64
C CYS A 81 -5.78 -9.34 1.04
N ILE A 82 -5.49 -8.19 1.67
CA ILE A 82 -5.81 -6.85 1.15
C ILE A 82 -5.10 -6.64 -0.19
N GLY A 83 -3.80 -6.91 -0.24
CA GLY A 83 -3.01 -6.80 -1.46
C GLY A 83 -3.52 -7.68 -2.58
N GLN A 84 -3.85 -8.96 -2.30
CA GLN A 84 -4.42 -9.88 -3.29
C GLN A 84 -5.76 -9.38 -3.84
N ALA A 85 -6.62 -8.84 -2.98
CA ALA A 85 -7.90 -8.29 -3.41
C ALA A 85 -7.72 -7.04 -4.27
N ALA A 86 -6.72 -6.20 -3.96
CA ALA A 86 -6.43 -4.97 -4.67
C ALA A 86 -5.79 -5.21 -6.05
N LEU A 87 -4.88 -6.19 -6.19
CA LEU A 87 -4.24 -6.53 -7.47
C LEU A 87 -5.24 -6.79 -8.60
N ALA A 88 -6.40 -7.36 -8.26
CA ALA A 88 -7.42 -7.72 -9.23
C ALA A 88 -8.28 -6.52 -9.70
N GLN A 89 -8.06 -5.32 -9.16
CA GLN A 89 -8.93 -4.17 -9.38
C GLN A 89 -8.18 -2.95 -9.88
N LYS A 90 -8.46 -2.54 -11.10
CA LYS A 90 -7.74 -1.46 -11.82
C LYS A 90 -7.80 -0.11 -11.11
N GLU A 91 -8.84 0.16 -10.35
CA GLU A 91 -9.02 1.41 -9.63
C GLU A 91 -7.94 1.64 -8.56
N PHE A 92 -7.32 0.57 -8.03
CA PHE A 92 -6.19 0.70 -7.11
C PHE A 92 -4.89 1.16 -7.77
N TYR A 93 -4.87 1.31 -9.08
CA TYR A 93 -3.71 1.83 -9.80
C TYR A 93 -3.87 3.31 -10.21
N LEU A 94 -4.97 3.95 -9.78
CA LEU A 94 -5.24 5.36 -10.04
C LEU A 94 -5.30 6.12 -8.71
N LEU A 95 -4.70 7.33 -8.68
CA LEU A 95 -4.74 8.18 -7.49
C LEU A 95 -4.84 9.65 -7.92
N PRO A 96 -5.80 10.44 -7.40
CA PRO A 96 -5.76 11.89 -7.56
C PRO A 96 -4.66 12.48 -6.68
N VAL A 97 -3.76 13.26 -7.28
CA VAL A 97 -2.66 13.97 -6.62
C VAL A 97 -2.70 15.43 -7.03
N GLY A 98 -3.14 16.30 -6.14
CA GLY A 98 -3.48 17.68 -6.50
C GLY A 98 -4.53 17.71 -7.62
N ASP A 99 -4.28 18.48 -8.66
CA ASP A 99 -5.18 18.62 -9.81
C ASP A 99 -5.00 17.53 -10.89
N LYS A 100 -4.19 16.51 -10.61
CA LYS A 100 -3.80 15.48 -11.57
C LYS A 100 -4.36 14.12 -11.20
N LEU A 101 -4.63 13.29 -12.20
CA LEU A 101 -4.87 11.87 -12.01
C LEU A 101 -3.58 11.10 -12.36
N MET A 102 -3.04 10.42 -11.38
CA MET A 102 -1.83 9.62 -11.53
C MET A 102 -2.18 8.16 -11.70
N GLN A 103 -1.47 7.48 -12.60
CA GLN A 103 -1.55 6.04 -12.78
C GLN A 103 -0.22 5.41 -12.36
N PHE A 104 -0.31 4.34 -11.59
CA PHE A 104 0.81 3.53 -11.13
C PHE A 104 0.81 2.17 -11.79
N ASP A 105 1.98 1.57 -11.93
CA ASP A 105 2.13 0.19 -12.43
C ASP A 105 2.28 -0.82 -11.28
N LYS A 106 2.47 -0.32 -10.05
CA LYS A 106 2.68 -1.13 -8.85
C LYS A 106 1.80 -0.65 -7.70
N ILE A 107 1.54 -1.55 -6.77
CA ILE A 107 0.90 -1.21 -5.49
C ILE A 107 1.83 -1.59 -4.33
N ALA A 108 1.69 -0.89 -3.20
CA ALA A 108 2.29 -1.22 -1.92
C ALA A 108 1.23 -1.25 -0.83
N ILE A 109 1.48 -2.06 0.20
CA ILE A 109 0.69 -2.05 1.43
C ILE A 109 1.50 -1.33 2.50
N ASN A 110 0.94 -0.27 3.03
CA ASN A 110 1.48 0.43 4.18
C ASN A 110 0.99 -0.22 5.47
N THR A 111 1.88 -0.52 6.39
CA THR A 111 1.53 -1.01 7.72
C THR A 111 2.14 -0.12 8.80
N GLN A 112 1.41 0.07 9.90
CA GLN A 112 1.89 0.85 11.04
C GLN A 112 2.72 -0.05 11.95
N VAL A 113 3.88 0.44 12.35
CA VAL A 113 4.87 -0.29 13.15
C VAL A 113 5.14 0.48 14.43
N MET A 114 4.92 -0.17 15.59
CA MET A 114 5.40 0.38 16.87
C MET A 114 6.93 0.28 16.89
N ASN A 115 7.61 1.42 16.96
CA ASN A 115 9.06 1.49 16.99
C ASN A 115 9.63 1.35 18.42
N HIS A 116 10.94 1.30 18.57
CA HIS A 116 11.59 1.07 19.87
C HIS A 116 11.44 2.24 20.86
N THR A 117 11.03 3.43 20.40
CA THR A 117 10.71 4.59 21.26
C THR A 117 9.28 4.56 21.78
N GLY A 118 8.44 3.63 21.29
CA GLY A 118 7.03 3.55 21.61
C GLY A 118 6.14 4.43 20.75
N GLU A 119 6.68 5.03 19.69
CA GLU A 119 5.95 5.79 18.69
C GLU A 119 5.58 4.92 17.48
N VAL A 120 4.67 5.41 16.66
CA VAL A 120 4.25 4.73 15.43
C VAL A 120 5.05 5.24 14.26
N SER A 121 5.69 4.32 13.53
CA SER A 121 6.36 4.56 12.25
C SER A 121 5.62 3.86 11.12
N SER A 122 5.76 4.40 9.91
CA SER A 122 5.11 3.94 8.69
C SER A 122 6.02 3.03 7.88
N CYS A 123 5.50 1.93 7.33
CA CYS A 123 6.28 0.98 6.55
C CYS A 123 5.53 0.54 5.29
N ASP A 124 5.97 1.01 4.13
CA ASP A 124 5.45 0.59 2.84
C ASP A 124 6.14 -0.68 2.36
N ILE A 125 5.37 -1.66 1.89
CA ILE A 125 5.85 -2.93 1.40
C ILE A 125 5.29 -3.15 0.00
N GLU A 126 6.15 -3.21 -1.02
CA GLU A 126 5.73 -3.49 -2.39
C GLU A 126 5.01 -4.83 -2.46
N PHE A 127 3.84 -4.85 -3.12
CA PHE A 127 3.01 -6.03 -3.21
C PHE A 127 3.04 -6.63 -4.62
N ARG A 128 3.61 -7.82 -4.75
CA ARG A 128 3.79 -8.53 -6.04
C ARG A 128 2.90 -9.78 -6.19
N GLY A 129 2.07 -10.07 -5.18
CA GLY A 129 1.16 -11.21 -5.20
C GLY A 129 1.76 -12.53 -4.68
N ASP A 130 3.07 -12.67 -4.60
CA ASP A 130 3.72 -13.86 -4.04
C ASP A 130 3.78 -13.80 -2.51
N PHE A 131 3.31 -14.86 -1.86
CA PHE A 131 3.21 -14.91 -0.40
C PHE A 131 4.57 -14.99 0.30
N GLU A 132 5.50 -15.79 -0.23
CA GLU A 132 6.79 -16.01 0.42
C GLU A 132 7.65 -14.75 0.36
N SER A 133 7.67 -14.07 -0.79
CA SER A 133 8.37 -12.79 -0.93
C SER A 133 7.74 -11.72 -0.04
N TYR A 134 6.41 -11.62 0.00
CA TYR A 134 5.72 -10.67 0.86
C TYR A 134 6.01 -10.90 2.34
N CYS A 135 5.97 -12.17 2.81
CA CYS A 135 6.30 -12.53 4.18
C CYS A 135 7.72 -12.10 4.58
N ARG A 136 8.68 -12.36 3.69
CA ARG A 136 10.08 -11.98 3.90
C ARG A 136 10.23 -10.47 3.98
N ASP A 137 9.68 -9.76 3.00
CA ASP A 137 9.76 -8.31 2.89
C ASP A 137 9.06 -7.63 4.06
N TYR A 138 7.84 -8.07 4.42
CA TYR A 138 7.12 -7.60 5.62
C TYR A 138 7.97 -7.75 6.88
N THR A 139 8.53 -8.94 7.10
CA THR A 139 9.29 -9.23 8.32
C THR A 139 10.57 -8.40 8.39
N THR A 140 11.27 -8.28 7.26
CA THR A 140 12.54 -7.53 7.16
C THR A 140 12.29 -6.03 7.38
N TYR A 141 11.40 -5.42 6.60
CA TYR A 141 11.21 -3.97 6.64
C TYR A 141 10.51 -3.49 7.91
N THR A 142 9.54 -4.24 8.44
CA THR A 142 8.93 -3.86 9.72
C THR A 142 9.92 -3.94 10.88
N ALA A 143 10.86 -4.91 10.86
CA ALA A 143 11.90 -4.99 11.88
C ALA A 143 12.94 -3.85 11.74
N GLU A 144 13.28 -3.47 10.52
CA GLU A 144 14.16 -2.34 10.24
C GLU A 144 13.55 -1.02 10.71
N VAL A 145 12.31 -0.73 10.31
CA VAL A 145 11.55 0.47 10.71
C VAL A 145 11.40 0.52 12.24
N ALA A 146 11.05 -0.61 12.87
CA ALA A 146 10.95 -0.68 14.35
C ALA A 146 12.27 -0.33 15.05
N LYS A 147 13.39 -0.69 14.46
CA LYS A 147 14.73 -0.45 15.01
C LYS A 147 15.25 0.96 14.72
N THR A 148 15.05 1.46 13.50
CA THR A 148 15.63 2.72 13.05
C THR A 148 14.77 3.95 13.34
N CYS A 149 13.47 3.77 13.57
CA CYS A 149 12.44 4.82 13.64
C CYS A 149 12.35 5.66 12.35
N VAL A 150 12.86 5.15 11.24
CA VAL A 150 12.79 5.81 9.93
C VAL A 150 11.68 5.18 9.12
N ASP A 151 10.73 5.99 8.68
CA ASP A 151 9.65 5.55 7.82
C ASP A 151 10.17 5.02 6.49
N ARG A 152 9.53 3.99 5.98
CA ARG A 152 9.80 3.47 4.65
C ARG A 152 8.67 3.90 3.72
N ASP A 153 8.98 4.80 2.79
CA ASP A 153 8.04 5.43 1.86
C ASP A 153 8.31 4.96 0.41
N LEU A 154 7.26 4.47 -0.25
CA LEU A 154 7.25 4.06 -1.66
C LEU A 154 6.23 4.86 -2.49
N SER A 155 5.73 5.98 -1.98
CA SER A 155 4.66 6.76 -2.63
C SER A 155 5.02 7.31 -4.02
N GLU A 156 6.31 7.48 -4.32
CA GLU A 156 6.77 7.86 -5.67
C GLU A 156 6.82 6.70 -6.67
N GLU A 157 6.83 5.45 -6.17
CA GLU A 157 6.99 4.26 -7.01
C GLU A 157 5.71 3.43 -7.10
N CYS A 158 4.90 3.43 -6.04
CA CYS A 158 3.75 2.56 -5.87
C CYS A 158 2.50 3.35 -5.47
N MET A 159 1.33 2.93 -5.92
CA MET A 159 0.10 3.35 -5.29
C MET A 159 -0.02 2.65 -3.93
N VAL A 160 0.09 3.41 -2.86
CA VAL A 160 0.11 2.89 -1.49
C VAL A 160 -1.31 2.72 -0.96
N ILE A 161 -1.61 1.54 -0.43
CA ILE A 161 -2.83 1.28 0.35
C ILE A 161 -2.44 1.32 1.83
N GLY A 162 -2.94 2.31 2.55
CA GLY A 162 -2.68 2.45 3.98
C GLY A 162 -3.45 1.43 4.81
N THR A 163 -2.83 0.88 5.85
CA THR A 163 -3.49 0.03 6.82
C THR A 163 -3.18 0.45 8.26
N SER A 164 -4.15 0.25 9.15
CA SER A 164 -3.97 0.49 10.59
C SER A 164 -4.77 -0.52 11.41
N ALA A 165 -4.13 -1.10 12.41
CA ALA A 165 -4.71 -2.09 13.29
C ALA A 165 -4.80 -1.58 14.74
N MET A 166 -6.01 -1.41 15.26
CA MET A 166 -6.29 -1.08 16.66
C MET A 166 -6.53 -2.35 17.47
N ILE A 167 -5.43 -3.09 17.77
CA ILE A 167 -5.51 -4.46 18.31
C ILE A 167 -6.04 -4.53 19.76
N ASP A 168 -6.06 -3.43 20.49
CA ASP A 168 -6.44 -3.38 21.91
C ASP A 168 -7.96 -3.22 22.10
N THR A 169 -8.70 -2.90 21.05
CA THR A 169 -10.17 -2.73 21.12
C THR A 169 -10.88 -3.33 19.91
N GLU A 170 -12.11 -3.76 20.13
CA GLU A 170 -13.03 -4.03 19.01
C GLU A 170 -13.45 -2.69 18.40
N LEU A 171 -13.48 -2.64 17.08
CA LEU A 171 -13.83 -1.42 16.35
C LEU A 171 -15.12 -1.67 15.57
N GLU A 172 -16.11 -0.80 15.75
CA GLU A 172 -17.31 -0.81 14.92
C GLU A 172 -17.08 -0.04 13.63
N PHE A 173 -16.43 1.12 13.73
CA PHE A 173 -16.15 2.01 12.63
C PHE A 173 -14.85 2.77 12.87
N GLY A 174 -14.09 3.03 11.80
CA GLY A 174 -12.95 3.94 11.79
C GLY A 174 -12.88 4.67 10.45
N GLY A 175 -12.60 5.96 10.49
CA GLY A 175 -12.43 6.76 9.29
C GLY A 175 -11.64 8.02 9.61
N GLY A 176 -10.83 8.45 8.66
CA GLY A 176 -10.05 9.68 8.75
C GLY A 176 -10.83 10.89 8.24
N MET A 177 -10.36 12.07 8.59
CA MET A 177 -10.79 13.32 7.98
C MET A 177 -10.02 13.55 6.67
N TYR A 178 -10.68 14.15 5.70
CA TYR A 178 -10.01 14.57 4.48
C TYR A 178 -9.10 15.77 4.75
N SER A 179 -7.82 15.62 4.45
CA SER A 179 -6.83 16.69 4.61
C SER A 179 -6.40 17.35 3.29
N GLY A 180 -6.79 16.76 2.16
CA GLY A 180 -6.32 17.18 0.82
C GLY A 180 -4.90 16.71 0.46
N ILE A 181 -4.19 16.07 1.40
CA ILE A 181 -2.82 15.62 1.22
C ILE A 181 -2.78 14.12 0.91
N PHE A 182 -3.49 13.31 1.72
CA PHE A 182 -3.50 11.85 1.59
C PHE A 182 -4.81 11.39 0.96
N ASN A 183 -4.79 11.10 -0.33
CA ASN A 183 -5.95 10.62 -1.08
C ASN A 183 -5.98 9.10 -1.22
N ASN A 184 -4.99 8.44 -0.66
CA ASN A 184 -4.79 6.99 -0.74
C ASN A 184 -5.95 6.22 -0.10
N PRO A 185 -6.29 5.05 -0.63
CA PRO A 185 -7.13 4.11 0.07
C PRO A 185 -6.56 3.76 1.44
N PHE A 186 -7.42 3.70 2.45
CA PHE A 186 -7.01 3.40 3.81
C PHE A 186 -7.95 2.39 4.46
N ILE A 187 -7.39 1.40 5.12
CA ILE A 187 -8.13 0.29 5.72
C ILE A 187 -7.82 0.21 7.21
N ILE A 188 -8.84 0.30 8.03
CA ILE A 188 -8.72 0.26 9.48
C ILE A 188 -9.51 -0.93 10.01
N TRP A 189 -8.93 -1.64 10.97
CA TRP A 189 -9.63 -2.68 11.72
C TRP A 189 -9.25 -2.66 13.20
N GLY A 190 -10.15 -3.24 14.01
CA GLY A 190 -9.93 -3.46 15.42
C GLY A 190 -9.54 -4.90 15.74
N ARG A 191 -9.56 -5.20 17.04
CA ARG A 191 -9.43 -6.57 17.52
C ARG A 191 -10.60 -7.42 17.00
N TYR A 192 -10.30 -8.65 16.59
CA TYR A 192 -11.34 -9.61 16.22
C TYR A 192 -12.06 -10.13 17.47
N SER A 193 -13.38 -10.34 17.35
CA SER A 193 -14.21 -10.97 18.38
C SER A 193 -14.60 -12.40 17.99
N ARG A 194 -14.84 -13.22 19.01
CA ARG A 194 -15.35 -14.57 18.82
C ARG A 194 -16.85 -14.61 19.05
N HIS A 195 -17.57 -15.12 18.05
CA HIS A 195 -19.00 -15.39 18.17
C HIS A 195 -19.24 -16.86 17.84
N PHE A 196 -19.68 -17.66 18.82
CA PHE A 196 -19.73 -19.13 18.76
C PHE A 196 -18.37 -19.73 18.32
N PHE A 197 -18.34 -20.34 17.14
CA PHE A 197 -17.14 -21.01 16.58
C PHE A 197 -16.41 -20.17 15.52
N ARG A 198 -16.84 -18.93 15.28
CA ARG A 198 -16.30 -18.03 14.26
C ARG A 198 -15.68 -16.79 14.87
N TYR A 199 -14.71 -16.25 14.17
CA TYR A 199 -14.06 -15.00 14.51
C TYR A 199 -14.40 -13.96 13.45
N HIS A 200 -14.77 -12.78 13.90
CA HIS A 200 -15.11 -11.66 13.02
C HIS A 200 -14.37 -10.40 13.45
N LEU A 201 -14.16 -9.52 12.51
CA LEU A 201 -13.81 -8.12 12.76
C LEU A 201 -14.51 -7.22 11.74
N ASN A 202 -14.64 -5.94 12.06
CA ASN A 202 -15.09 -4.95 11.11
C ASN A 202 -13.90 -4.35 10.40
N ILE A 203 -13.98 -4.23 9.09
CA ILE A 203 -13.04 -3.50 8.24
C ILE A 203 -13.73 -2.23 7.81
N SER A 204 -13.12 -1.08 8.16
CA SER A 204 -13.47 0.22 7.61
C SER A 204 -12.56 0.49 6.43
N PHE A 205 -13.14 0.67 5.24
CA PHE A 205 -12.45 0.94 4.00
C PHE A 205 -12.78 2.35 3.53
N GLN A 206 -11.79 3.24 3.59
CA GLN A 206 -11.84 4.62 3.12
C GLN A 206 -11.15 4.75 1.77
N PHE A 207 -11.71 5.57 0.86
CA PHE A 207 -11.13 5.85 -0.44
C PHE A 207 -11.64 7.16 -1.02
N HIS A 208 -10.89 7.74 -1.93
CA HIS A 208 -11.28 8.96 -2.64
C HIS A 208 -12.30 8.64 -3.75
N HIS A 209 -13.41 9.41 -3.82
CA HIS A 209 -14.50 9.13 -4.76
C HIS A 209 -14.09 9.30 -6.24
N THR A 210 -13.07 10.10 -6.51
CA THR A 210 -12.43 10.14 -7.84
C THR A 210 -11.91 8.78 -8.26
N GLN A 211 -11.25 8.06 -7.34
CA GLN A 211 -10.63 6.77 -7.60
C GLN A 211 -11.67 5.66 -7.75
N MET A 212 -12.62 5.58 -6.82
CA MET A 212 -13.61 4.50 -6.74
C MET A 212 -15.00 5.05 -6.41
N ASP A 213 -16.02 4.24 -6.64
CA ASP A 213 -17.38 4.42 -6.16
C ASP A 213 -17.85 3.20 -5.39
N GLY A 214 -19.12 3.22 -4.91
CA GLY A 214 -19.67 2.15 -4.09
C GLY A 214 -19.64 0.78 -4.74
N ALA A 215 -19.82 0.68 -6.06
CA ALA A 215 -19.75 -0.60 -6.77
C ALA A 215 -18.33 -1.18 -6.79
N HIS A 216 -17.31 -0.32 -6.94
CA HIS A 216 -15.91 -0.71 -6.88
C HIS A 216 -15.53 -1.17 -5.46
N ALA A 217 -15.92 -0.40 -4.45
CA ALA A 217 -15.69 -0.74 -3.05
C ALA A 217 -16.39 -2.06 -2.65
N ALA A 218 -17.61 -2.29 -3.10
CA ALA A 218 -18.32 -3.54 -2.86
C ALA A 218 -17.57 -4.74 -3.47
N ARG A 219 -17.10 -4.64 -4.72
CA ARG A 219 -16.30 -5.71 -5.36
C ARG A 219 -15.02 -6.00 -4.59
N PHE A 220 -14.30 -4.96 -4.18
CA PHE A 220 -13.09 -5.11 -3.37
C PHE A 220 -13.38 -5.82 -2.05
N LEU A 221 -14.39 -5.38 -1.29
CA LEU A 221 -14.72 -5.95 0.01
C LEU A 221 -15.20 -7.41 -0.10
N GLU A 222 -15.94 -7.77 -1.17
CA GLU A 222 -16.32 -9.15 -1.42
C GLU A 222 -15.10 -10.01 -1.81
N ARG A 223 -14.21 -9.49 -2.66
CA ARG A 223 -12.96 -10.16 -3.01
C ARG A 223 -12.08 -10.37 -1.79
N LEU A 224 -11.94 -9.35 -0.96
CA LEU A 224 -11.16 -9.44 0.29
C LEU A 224 -11.71 -10.55 1.20
N GLN A 225 -13.05 -10.66 1.34
CA GLN A 225 -13.63 -11.75 2.11
C GLN A 225 -13.32 -13.15 1.49
N GLN A 226 -13.24 -13.25 0.17
CA GLN A 226 -12.85 -14.50 -0.51
C GLN A 226 -11.38 -14.85 -0.22
N GLU A 227 -10.47 -13.88 -0.35
CA GLU A 227 -9.05 -14.06 -0.02
C GLU A 227 -8.84 -14.47 1.45
N ILE A 228 -9.57 -13.86 2.39
CA ILE A 228 -9.53 -14.23 3.82
C ILE A 228 -10.01 -15.66 4.06
N ARG A 229 -11.01 -16.13 3.31
CA ARG A 229 -11.54 -17.49 3.44
C ARG A 229 -10.63 -18.56 2.84
N SER A 230 -9.91 -18.21 1.78
CA SER A 230 -9.07 -19.15 1.03
C SER A 230 -7.75 -18.49 0.62
N PRO A 231 -6.94 -18.04 1.58
CA PRO A 231 -5.69 -17.35 1.25
C PRO A 231 -4.70 -18.32 0.60
N SER A 232 -4.02 -17.84 -0.43
CA SER A 232 -2.93 -18.55 -1.12
C SER A 232 -1.63 -18.47 -0.30
N VAL A 233 -1.56 -19.17 0.85
CA VAL A 233 -0.48 -19.10 1.84
C VAL A 233 -0.02 -20.47 2.32
#